data_ec7aac46dbbc9bb50c04a91f51a7cb0e
#
_entry.id   ec7aac46dbbc9bb50c04a91f51a7cb0e
#
_cell.length_a   1.000
_cell.length_b   1.000
_cell.length_c   1.000
_cell.angle_alpha   90.00
_cell.angle_beta   90.00
_cell.angle_gamma   90.00
#
_symmetry.space_group_name_H-M   'P 1'
#
loop_
_entity.id
_entity.type
_entity.pdbx_description
1 polymer ?
#
loop_
_entity_poly.entity_id
_entity_poly.type
_entity_poly.pdbx_seq_one_letter_code
_entity_poly.pdbx_strand_id
1 'polypeptide(L)'
;KGRGRRAGDDKGARPGDIEILPLYARLTAAEQHRVFEPHRLRRVVLATNVAETSLTVPGIRYVIDPGLARISRYSNKTKVQRLPIEPISQASANQRAGRCGRVAEGVAIRLFSQADYNSRPRFTEPEILRTSLASVILQMASLGLGAVEDFPFLDAPDRRAVRDGVALLVEIGALAQDRESADAAPASSQY
;
A
#
# COMPACT_ATOMS: atom_id res chain seq x y z
N LYS A 1 -26.21 8.17 -17.00
CA LYS A 1 -26.45 6.82 -17.60
C LYS A 1 -25.29 6.54 -18.55
N GLY A 2 -24.18 6.02 -18.04
CA GLY A 2 -23.04 5.57 -18.85
C GLY A 2 -23.32 4.15 -19.36
N ARG A 3 -23.44 3.98 -20.65
CA ARG A 3 -23.51 2.66 -21.30
C ARG A 3 -22.14 2.01 -21.20
N GLY A 4 -21.98 1.00 -20.34
CA GLY A 4 -20.84 0.11 -20.35
C GLY A 4 -20.75 -0.61 -21.70
N ARG A 5 -19.67 -0.41 -22.43
CA ARG A 5 -19.34 -1.22 -23.61
C ARG A 5 -19.06 -2.65 -23.14
N ARG A 6 -19.87 -3.60 -23.57
CA ARG A 6 -19.69 -5.03 -23.33
C ARG A 6 -18.44 -5.52 -24.07
N ALA A 7 -17.65 -6.35 -23.38
CA ALA A 7 -16.58 -7.14 -24.00
C ALA A 7 -17.22 -8.08 -25.04
N GLY A 8 -16.95 -7.88 -26.32
CA GLY A 8 -17.51 -8.73 -27.39
C GLY A 8 -17.33 -8.24 -28.81
N ASP A 9 -16.84 -7.02 -29.07
CA ASP A 9 -16.70 -6.51 -30.43
C ASP A 9 -15.24 -6.46 -30.92
N ASP A 10 -14.63 -7.62 -31.12
CA ASP A 10 -13.31 -7.75 -31.77
C ASP A 10 -13.42 -7.89 -33.30
N LYS A 11 -14.58 -7.55 -33.87
CA LYS A 11 -14.83 -7.64 -35.33
C LYS A 11 -14.56 -6.31 -36.05
N GLY A 12 -13.39 -5.73 -35.81
CA GLY A 12 -13.07 -4.47 -36.51
C GLY A 12 -11.81 -3.76 -36.04
N ALA A 13 -10.98 -4.42 -35.23
CA ALA A 13 -9.72 -3.85 -34.77
C ALA A 13 -8.80 -3.57 -36.00
N ARG A 14 -8.37 -2.30 -36.14
CA ARG A 14 -7.46 -1.88 -37.20
C ARG A 14 -6.00 -2.06 -36.74
N PRO A 15 -5.07 -2.29 -37.70
CA PRO A 15 -3.65 -2.23 -37.37
C PRO A 15 -3.32 -0.87 -36.73
N GLY A 16 -2.87 -0.88 -35.50
CA GLY A 16 -2.58 0.34 -34.72
C GLY A 16 -3.55 0.64 -33.59
N ASP A 17 -4.68 -0.05 -33.49
CA ASP A 17 -5.58 0.07 -32.34
C ASP A 17 -4.88 -0.37 -31.05
N ILE A 18 -5.20 0.34 -29.95
CA ILE A 18 -4.60 0.12 -28.63
C ILE A 18 -5.71 -0.26 -27.66
N GLU A 19 -5.49 -1.33 -26.90
CA GLU A 19 -6.32 -1.69 -25.77
C GLU A 19 -5.77 -1.04 -24.49
N ILE A 20 -6.59 -0.28 -23.77
CA ILE A 20 -6.20 0.36 -22.50
C ILE A 20 -6.98 -0.29 -21.37
N LEU A 21 -6.26 -0.89 -20.40
CA LEU A 21 -6.83 -1.54 -19.23
C LEU A 21 -6.37 -0.85 -17.94
N PRO A 22 -7.29 -0.50 -17.04
CA PRO A 22 -6.94 -0.08 -15.69
C PRO A 22 -6.58 -1.29 -14.82
N LEU A 23 -5.64 -1.10 -13.87
CA LEU A 23 -5.28 -2.11 -12.88
C LEU A 23 -5.05 -1.47 -11.50
N TYR A 24 -6.02 -1.62 -10.60
CA TYR A 24 -5.97 -1.11 -9.23
C TYR A 24 -6.78 -2.00 -8.27
N ALA A 25 -6.50 -1.91 -6.97
CA ALA A 25 -6.99 -2.86 -5.96
C ALA A 25 -8.53 -2.94 -5.81
N ARG A 26 -9.28 -1.88 -6.17
CA ARG A 26 -10.75 -1.84 -6.04
C ARG A 26 -11.52 -2.41 -7.23
N LEU A 27 -10.82 -2.83 -8.28
CA LEU A 27 -11.45 -3.55 -9.37
C LEU A 27 -11.99 -4.90 -8.90
N THR A 28 -13.08 -5.35 -9.48
CA THR A 28 -13.55 -6.73 -9.28
C THR A 28 -12.51 -7.74 -9.77
N ALA A 29 -12.55 -8.97 -9.25
CA ALA A 29 -11.65 -10.03 -9.69
C ALA A 29 -11.71 -10.26 -11.22
N ALA A 30 -12.90 -10.18 -11.81
CA ALA A 30 -13.09 -10.32 -13.26
C ALA A 30 -12.41 -9.18 -14.04
N GLU A 31 -12.52 -7.93 -13.57
CA GLU A 31 -11.86 -6.79 -14.21
C GLU A 31 -10.34 -6.86 -14.08
N GLN A 32 -9.83 -7.28 -12.91
CA GLN A 32 -8.40 -7.50 -12.71
C GLN A 32 -7.89 -8.64 -13.60
N HIS A 33 -8.69 -9.68 -13.81
CA HIS A 33 -8.30 -10.83 -14.63
C HIS A 33 -8.06 -10.48 -16.09
N ARG A 34 -8.73 -9.45 -16.62
CA ARG A 34 -8.59 -9.00 -18.01
C ARG A 34 -7.16 -8.73 -18.46
N VAL A 35 -6.28 -8.29 -17.54
CA VAL A 35 -4.88 -8.02 -17.89
C VAL A 35 -4.08 -9.29 -18.18
N PHE A 36 -4.61 -10.46 -17.79
CA PHE A 36 -3.99 -11.78 -18.02
C PHE A 36 -4.55 -12.50 -19.25
N GLU A 37 -5.67 -12.00 -19.82
CA GLU A 37 -6.29 -12.62 -20.98
C GLU A 37 -5.41 -12.48 -22.23
N PRO A 38 -5.39 -13.47 -23.12
CA PRO A 38 -4.77 -13.34 -24.44
C PRO A 38 -5.29 -12.13 -25.20
N HIS A 39 -4.41 -11.43 -25.90
CA HIS A 39 -4.78 -10.25 -26.67
C HIS A 39 -4.04 -10.18 -28.02
N ARG A 40 -4.65 -9.54 -28.99
CA ARG A 40 -4.08 -9.32 -30.32
C ARG A 40 -3.61 -7.88 -30.53
N LEU A 41 -4.20 -6.94 -29.79
CA LEU A 41 -3.88 -5.53 -29.88
C LEU A 41 -2.68 -5.16 -29.02
N ARG A 42 -2.05 -4.03 -29.30
CA ARG A 42 -1.10 -3.42 -28.38
C ARG A 42 -1.84 -3.05 -27.11
N ARG A 43 -1.41 -3.61 -25.99
CA ARG A 43 -2.05 -3.38 -24.68
C ARG A 43 -1.25 -2.39 -23.85
N VAL A 44 -1.96 -1.41 -23.28
CA VAL A 44 -1.44 -0.47 -22.29
C VAL A 44 -2.19 -0.70 -20.97
N VAL A 45 -1.45 -1.04 -19.92
CA VAL A 45 -2.01 -1.23 -18.57
C VAL A 45 -1.72 0.00 -17.73
N LEU A 46 -2.77 0.71 -17.32
CA LEU A 46 -2.67 1.85 -16.39
C LEU A 46 -2.80 1.33 -14.96
N ALA A 47 -1.66 1.13 -14.30
CA ALA A 47 -1.61 0.48 -13.00
C ALA A 47 -1.25 1.45 -11.86
N THR A 48 -1.78 1.16 -10.67
CA THR A 48 -1.27 1.70 -9.41
C THR A 48 -0.11 0.83 -8.90
N ASN A 49 0.36 1.08 -7.68
CA ASN A 49 1.38 0.26 -7.02
C ASN A 49 0.97 -1.21 -6.79
N VAL A 50 -0.27 -1.60 -7.06
CA VAL A 50 -0.69 -3.02 -7.05
C VAL A 50 0.12 -3.87 -8.03
N ALA A 51 0.55 -3.29 -9.15
CA ALA A 51 1.39 -3.97 -10.13
C ALA A 51 2.88 -3.98 -9.74
N GLU A 52 3.28 -3.29 -8.70
CA GLU A 52 4.67 -3.26 -8.23
C GLU A 52 5.04 -4.56 -7.51
N THR A 53 4.16 -5.09 -6.64
CA THR A 53 4.45 -6.24 -5.79
C THR A 53 3.44 -7.37 -5.92
N SER A 54 2.14 -7.06 -5.97
CA SER A 54 1.07 -8.03 -5.77
C SER A 54 0.71 -8.84 -7.00
N LEU A 55 0.86 -8.27 -8.20
CA LEU A 55 0.47 -8.92 -9.44
C LEU A 55 1.61 -8.94 -10.44
N THR A 56 1.74 -10.04 -11.17
CA THR A 56 2.68 -10.16 -12.29
C THR A 56 1.90 -10.27 -13.59
N VAL A 57 1.84 -9.18 -14.35
CA VAL A 57 1.19 -9.17 -15.66
C VAL A 57 2.16 -9.79 -16.68
N PRO A 58 1.77 -10.86 -17.38
CA PRO A 58 2.64 -11.51 -18.36
C PRO A 58 2.85 -10.64 -19.60
N GLY A 59 3.96 -10.82 -20.29
CA GLY A 59 4.23 -10.18 -21.58
C GLY A 59 4.55 -8.69 -21.55
N ILE A 60 4.69 -8.08 -20.36
CA ILE A 60 5.09 -6.67 -20.23
C ILE A 60 6.54 -6.51 -20.69
N ARG A 61 6.74 -5.72 -21.75
CA ARG A 61 8.06 -5.36 -22.29
C ARG A 61 8.49 -3.93 -21.97
N TYR A 62 7.54 -3.06 -21.69
CA TYR A 62 7.80 -1.65 -21.41
C TYR A 62 7.15 -1.25 -20.09
N VAL A 63 7.90 -0.55 -19.25
CA VAL A 63 7.40 0.10 -18.05
C VAL A 63 7.66 1.60 -18.17
N ILE A 64 6.63 2.40 -18.02
CA ILE A 64 6.75 3.87 -17.92
C ILE A 64 6.43 4.24 -16.47
N ASP A 65 7.43 4.74 -15.76
CA ASP A 65 7.32 5.03 -14.32
C ASP A 65 7.39 6.55 -14.07
N PRO A 66 6.28 7.18 -13.65
CA PRO A 66 6.28 8.58 -13.25
C PRO A 66 6.99 8.83 -11.91
N GLY A 67 7.41 7.79 -11.20
CA GLY A 67 8.12 7.90 -9.93
C GLY A 67 7.26 8.34 -8.74
N LEU A 68 5.94 8.21 -8.85
CA LEU A 68 4.98 8.66 -7.85
C LEU A 68 4.08 7.50 -7.38
N ALA A 69 3.63 7.57 -6.14
CA ALA A 69 2.60 6.67 -5.59
C ALA A 69 1.71 7.41 -4.59
N ARG A 70 0.51 6.88 -4.37
CA ARG A 70 -0.31 7.23 -3.20
C ARG A 70 0.17 6.42 -2.02
N ILE A 71 0.65 7.09 -0.99
CA ILE A 71 1.18 6.46 0.21
C ILE A 71 0.29 6.83 1.39
N SER A 72 -0.15 5.82 2.15
CA SER A 72 -0.97 6.04 3.34
C SER A 72 -0.13 6.72 4.43
N ARG A 73 -0.62 7.84 4.95
CA ARG A 73 -0.04 8.61 6.05
C ARG A 73 -1.11 8.91 7.08
N TYR A 74 -0.86 8.56 8.32
CA TYR A 74 -1.74 8.89 9.45
C TYR A 74 -1.18 10.06 10.23
N SER A 75 -2.02 11.03 10.53
CA SER A 75 -1.65 12.17 11.37
C SER A 75 -2.18 11.97 12.77
N ASN A 76 -1.31 11.71 13.74
CA ASN A 76 -1.68 11.61 15.15
C ASN A 76 -2.31 12.90 15.68
N LYS A 77 -1.92 14.06 15.13
CA LYS A 77 -2.47 15.36 15.54
C LYS A 77 -3.92 15.55 15.11
N THR A 78 -4.26 15.18 13.88
CA THR A 78 -5.61 15.40 13.33
C THR A 78 -6.47 14.13 13.34
N LYS A 79 -5.92 12.98 13.75
CA LYS A 79 -6.57 11.65 13.73
C LYS A 79 -7.13 11.27 12.36
N VAL A 80 -6.51 11.77 11.28
CA VAL A 80 -6.96 11.56 9.90
C VAL A 80 -5.90 10.80 9.11
N GLN A 81 -6.35 9.76 8.41
CA GLN A 81 -5.56 9.06 7.42
C GLN A 81 -5.69 9.77 6.07
N ARG A 82 -4.55 10.04 5.44
CA ARG A 82 -4.47 10.67 4.11
C ARG A 82 -3.72 9.77 3.15
N LEU A 83 -3.95 9.99 1.86
CA LEU A 83 -3.28 9.30 0.76
C LEU A 83 -2.60 10.33 -0.17
N PRO A 84 -1.60 11.08 0.29
CA PRO A 84 -0.88 12.00 -0.56
C PRO A 84 -0.18 11.28 -1.70
N ILE A 85 0.05 12.00 -2.79
CA ILE A 85 0.91 11.54 -3.89
C ILE A 85 2.33 11.96 -3.54
N GLU A 86 3.22 10.98 -3.40
CA GLU A 86 4.59 11.18 -2.98
C GLU A 86 5.57 10.50 -3.95
N PRO A 87 6.82 10.98 -4.05
CA PRO A 87 7.89 10.26 -4.73
C PRO A 87 8.12 8.87 -4.10
N ILE A 88 8.30 7.86 -4.93
CA ILE A 88 8.62 6.50 -4.48
C ILE A 88 10.10 6.37 -4.13
N SER A 89 10.43 5.35 -3.33
CA SER A 89 11.81 4.99 -3.01
C SER A 89 12.58 4.44 -4.23
N GLN A 90 13.91 4.35 -4.11
CA GLN A 90 14.75 3.71 -5.13
C GLN A 90 14.38 2.22 -5.30
N ALA A 91 14.11 1.51 -4.20
CA ALA A 91 13.69 0.11 -4.23
C ALA A 91 12.38 -0.07 -5.00
N SER A 92 11.36 0.75 -4.75
CA SER A 92 10.11 0.73 -5.51
C SER A 92 10.32 0.99 -6.99
N ALA A 93 11.14 2.00 -7.35
CA ALA A 93 11.48 2.27 -8.75
C ALA A 93 12.16 1.08 -9.44
N ASN A 94 13.06 0.39 -8.72
CA ASN A 94 13.72 -0.81 -9.23
C ASN A 94 12.75 -2.00 -9.36
N GLN A 95 11.85 -2.19 -8.40
CA GLN A 95 10.79 -3.21 -8.48
C GLN A 95 9.89 -2.99 -9.70
N ARG A 96 9.47 -1.74 -9.95
CA ARG A 96 8.68 -1.38 -11.14
C ARG A 96 9.45 -1.66 -12.42
N ALA A 97 10.70 -1.25 -12.50
CA ALA A 97 11.56 -1.55 -13.66
C ALA A 97 11.68 -3.06 -13.89
N GLY A 98 11.81 -3.86 -12.84
CA GLY A 98 11.88 -5.33 -12.94
C GLY A 98 10.61 -6.01 -13.47
N ARG A 99 9.50 -5.29 -13.64
CA ARG A 99 8.27 -5.88 -14.20
C ARG A 99 8.34 -6.14 -15.70
N CYS A 100 9.14 -5.42 -16.45
CA CYS A 100 9.30 -5.64 -17.90
C CYS A 100 10.36 -6.69 -18.28
N GLY A 101 11.21 -7.12 -17.33
CA GLY A 101 12.32 -8.05 -17.61
C GLY A 101 12.10 -9.51 -17.21
N ARG A 102 10.85 -9.96 -16.96
CA ARG A 102 10.60 -11.29 -16.39
C ARG A 102 10.57 -12.42 -17.39
N VAL A 103 10.10 -12.19 -18.60
CA VAL A 103 9.90 -13.22 -19.63
C VAL A 103 10.84 -13.01 -20.81
N ALA A 104 11.19 -11.76 -21.11
CA ALA A 104 12.10 -11.36 -22.19
C ALA A 104 12.72 -10.02 -21.83
N GLU A 105 13.75 -9.60 -22.55
CA GLU A 105 14.33 -8.28 -22.42
C GLU A 105 13.24 -7.19 -22.52
N GLY A 106 13.33 -6.22 -21.60
CA GLY A 106 12.35 -5.14 -21.50
C GLY A 106 13.02 -3.79 -21.26
N VAL A 107 12.26 -2.71 -21.46
CA VAL A 107 12.74 -1.34 -21.29
C VAL A 107 11.91 -0.65 -20.22
N ALA A 108 12.58 -0.12 -19.20
CA ALA A 108 11.98 0.73 -18.17
C ALA A 108 12.34 2.19 -18.41
N ILE A 109 11.34 3.03 -18.61
CA ILE A 109 11.48 4.48 -18.84
C ILE A 109 11.02 5.20 -17.58
N ARG A 110 11.94 5.86 -16.90
CA ARG A 110 11.66 6.71 -15.74
C ARG A 110 11.40 8.15 -16.21
N LEU A 111 10.28 8.73 -15.77
CA LEU A 111 9.91 10.12 -16.09
C LEU A 111 10.46 11.11 -15.07
N PHE A 112 11.59 10.78 -14.47
CA PHE A 112 12.33 11.61 -13.51
C PHE A 112 13.83 11.43 -13.72
N SER A 113 14.62 12.42 -13.30
CA SER A 113 16.06 12.46 -13.58
C SER A 113 16.84 11.44 -12.73
N GLN A 114 18.06 11.10 -13.15
CA GLN A 114 18.98 10.29 -12.35
C GLN A 114 19.36 10.99 -11.04
N ALA A 115 19.48 12.32 -11.06
CA ALA A 115 19.75 13.11 -9.85
C ALA A 115 18.60 13.00 -8.84
N ASP A 116 17.35 13.11 -9.31
CA ASP A 116 16.16 12.88 -8.47
C ASP A 116 16.14 11.46 -7.92
N TYR A 117 16.36 10.43 -8.76
CA TYR A 117 16.45 9.06 -8.29
C TYR A 117 17.49 8.88 -7.18
N ASN A 118 18.69 9.44 -7.36
CA ASN A 118 19.77 9.30 -6.38
C ASN A 118 19.48 10.01 -5.05
N SER A 119 18.66 11.08 -5.06
CA SER A 119 18.25 11.81 -3.87
C SER A 119 17.15 11.12 -3.06
N ARG A 120 16.44 10.14 -3.65
CA ARG A 120 15.34 9.44 -3.01
C ARG A 120 15.83 8.47 -1.93
N PRO A 121 15.02 8.21 -0.87
CA PRO A 121 15.34 7.19 0.11
C PRO A 121 15.50 5.81 -0.57
N ARG A 122 16.41 4.99 -0.04
CA ARG A 122 16.66 3.64 -0.58
C ARG A 122 15.43 2.75 -0.51
N PHE A 123 14.70 2.80 0.62
CA PHE A 123 13.51 1.98 0.89
C PHE A 123 12.35 2.84 1.31
N THR A 124 11.14 2.37 1.07
CA THR A 124 9.92 2.97 1.60
C THR A 124 9.82 2.68 3.09
N GLU A 125 9.43 3.68 3.87
CA GLU A 125 9.18 3.52 5.30
C GLU A 125 8.15 2.40 5.54
N PRO A 126 8.38 1.49 6.52
CA PRO A 126 7.43 0.42 6.86
C PRO A 126 6.04 0.96 7.19
N GLU A 127 5.01 0.20 6.82
CA GLU A 127 3.62 0.66 6.99
C GLU A 127 3.27 0.89 8.46
N ILE A 128 3.80 0.08 9.35
CA ILE A 128 3.57 0.19 10.80
C ILE A 128 4.03 1.54 11.39
N LEU A 129 4.99 2.22 10.76
CA LEU A 129 5.50 3.51 11.21
C LEU A 129 4.71 4.71 10.66
N ARG A 130 3.80 4.51 9.69
CA ARG A 130 3.12 5.60 8.98
C ARG A 130 1.60 5.50 8.94
N THR A 131 1.01 4.48 9.56
CA THR A 131 -0.44 4.27 9.61
C THR A 131 -0.96 4.29 11.04
N SER A 132 -2.28 4.37 11.23
CA SER A 132 -2.88 4.21 12.55
C SER A 132 -2.64 2.79 13.05
N LEU A 133 -2.21 2.67 14.30
CA LEU A 133 -1.97 1.37 14.93
C LEU A 133 -3.24 0.73 15.50
N ALA A 134 -4.36 1.44 15.55
CA ALA A 134 -5.59 0.92 16.14
C ALA A 134 -6.01 -0.44 15.54
N SER A 135 -5.95 -0.58 14.21
CA SER A 135 -6.28 -1.86 13.55
C SER A 135 -5.32 -3.00 13.93
N VAL A 136 -4.02 -2.69 14.02
CA VAL A 136 -2.99 -3.66 14.39
C VAL A 136 -3.18 -4.10 15.84
N ILE A 137 -3.38 -3.14 16.77
CA ILE A 137 -3.62 -3.39 18.19
C ILE A 137 -4.86 -4.28 18.38
N LEU A 138 -5.97 -3.94 17.72
CA LEU A 138 -7.20 -4.72 17.80
C LEU A 138 -7.01 -6.15 17.27
N GLN A 139 -6.30 -6.31 16.15
CA GLN A 139 -6.01 -7.61 15.58
C GLN A 139 -5.10 -8.44 16.49
N MET A 140 -4.06 -7.85 17.06
CA MET A 140 -3.16 -8.52 18.02
C MET A 140 -3.93 -8.95 19.26
N ALA A 141 -4.78 -8.09 19.82
CA ALA A 141 -5.64 -8.43 20.95
C ALA A 141 -6.58 -9.58 20.63
N SER A 142 -7.22 -9.58 19.46
CA SER A 142 -8.13 -10.65 19.05
C SER A 142 -7.44 -12.01 18.84
N LEU A 143 -6.15 -11.98 18.49
CA LEU A 143 -5.32 -13.19 18.28
C LEU A 143 -4.55 -13.62 19.54
N GLY A 144 -4.66 -12.87 20.66
CA GLY A 144 -3.94 -13.18 21.90
C GLY A 144 -2.41 -13.04 21.79
N LEU A 145 -1.92 -12.13 20.92
CA LEU A 145 -0.48 -11.94 20.68
C LEU A 145 0.23 -11.06 21.71
N GLY A 146 -0.47 -10.65 22.78
CA GLY A 146 0.07 -9.78 23.81
C GLY A 146 0.07 -8.30 23.43
N ALA A 147 0.79 -7.49 24.22
CA ALA A 147 0.88 -6.06 24.00
C ALA A 147 1.79 -5.73 22.81
N VAL A 148 1.46 -4.65 22.10
CA VAL A 148 2.24 -4.20 20.93
C VAL A 148 3.66 -3.81 21.33
N GLU A 149 3.83 -3.27 22.54
CA GLU A 149 5.11 -2.84 23.08
C GLU A 149 6.09 -4.00 23.29
N ASP A 150 5.57 -5.20 23.57
CA ASP A 150 6.36 -6.39 23.89
C ASP A 150 6.57 -7.28 22.65
N PHE A 151 5.88 -6.99 21.55
CA PHE A 151 5.99 -7.78 20.35
C PHE A 151 7.31 -7.47 19.60
N PRO A 152 8.07 -8.49 19.16
CA PRO A 152 9.38 -8.32 18.53
C PRO A 152 9.27 -7.85 17.07
N PHE A 153 8.78 -6.64 16.84
CA PHE A 153 8.78 -6.04 15.52
C PHE A 153 10.19 -5.80 15.01
N LEU A 154 10.40 -5.97 13.71
CA LEU A 154 11.66 -5.60 13.06
C LEU A 154 11.92 -4.09 13.18
N ASP A 155 10.88 -3.30 12.90
CA ASP A 155 10.83 -1.86 13.09
C ASP A 155 9.72 -1.56 14.11
N ALA A 156 10.09 -1.32 15.36
CA ALA A 156 9.12 -1.08 16.43
C ALA A 156 8.38 0.25 16.23
N PRO A 157 7.05 0.27 16.40
CA PRO A 157 6.27 1.50 16.32
C PRO A 157 6.59 2.44 17.49
N ASP A 158 6.36 3.75 17.27
CA ASP A 158 6.51 4.76 18.32
C ASP A 158 5.50 4.50 19.45
N ARG A 159 5.97 4.52 20.68
CA ARG A 159 5.15 4.35 21.90
C ARG A 159 3.98 5.34 21.98
N ARG A 160 4.15 6.56 21.43
CA ARG A 160 3.07 7.54 21.37
C ARG A 160 1.98 7.09 20.39
N ALA A 161 2.36 6.57 19.24
CA ALA A 161 1.41 6.04 18.26
C ALA A 161 0.65 4.82 18.81
N VAL A 162 1.29 3.96 19.59
CA VAL A 162 0.65 2.84 20.29
C VAL A 162 -0.40 3.36 21.29
N ARG A 163 -0.01 4.28 22.17
CA ARG A 163 -0.93 4.88 23.16
C ARG A 163 -2.12 5.57 22.49
N ASP A 164 -1.88 6.31 21.42
CA ASP A 164 -2.94 6.96 20.63
C ASP A 164 -3.91 5.94 20.02
N GLY A 165 -3.38 4.80 19.55
CA GLY A 165 -4.18 3.70 19.01
C GLY A 165 -5.04 3.01 20.08
N VAL A 166 -4.46 2.71 21.25
CA VAL A 166 -5.19 2.14 22.40
C VAL A 166 -6.29 3.10 22.86
N ALA A 167 -5.95 4.38 23.06
CA ALA A 167 -6.92 5.40 23.48
C ALA A 167 -8.12 5.48 22.51
N LEU A 168 -7.88 5.45 21.21
CA LEU A 168 -8.94 5.42 20.22
C LEU A 168 -9.82 4.17 20.35
N LEU A 169 -9.23 2.99 20.54
CA LEU A 169 -9.99 1.74 20.67
C LEU A 169 -10.83 1.70 21.94
N VAL A 170 -10.33 2.27 23.02
CA VAL A 170 -11.09 2.44 24.28
C VAL A 170 -12.24 3.44 24.09
N GLU A 171 -11.99 4.58 23.43
CA GLU A 171 -13.00 5.61 23.16
C GLU A 171 -14.19 5.05 22.36
N ILE A 172 -13.93 4.22 21.34
CA ILE A 172 -14.98 3.59 20.54
C ILE A 172 -15.56 2.30 21.17
N GLY A 173 -15.09 1.90 22.37
CA GLY A 173 -15.55 0.70 23.08
C GLY A 173 -15.08 -0.62 22.46
N ALA A 174 -14.04 -0.62 21.61
CA ALA A 174 -13.48 -1.82 21.01
C ALA A 174 -12.48 -2.54 21.95
N LEU A 175 -11.90 -1.84 22.93
CA LEU A 175 -11.12 -2.39 24.02
C LEU A 175 -11.73 -1.97 25.35
N ALA A 176 -11.67 -2.87 26.32
CA ALA A 176 -12.02 -2.55 27.70
C ALA A 176 -10.93 -1.64 28.30
N GLN A 177 -11.34 -0.72 29.18
CA GLN A 177 -10.39 0.06 29.99
C GLN A 177 -9.95 -0.82 31.15
N ASP A 178 -8.67 -1.18 31.21
CA ASP A 178 -8.12 -1.87 32.39
C ASP A 178 -8.24 -0.96 33.60
N ARG A 179 -9.08 -1.36 34.57
CA ARG A 179 -9.30 -0.63 35.82
C ARG A 179 -8.20 -0.87 36.87
N GLU A 180 -7.18 -1.68 36.55
CA GLU A 180 -6.19 -2.13 37.56
C GLU A 180 -5.01 -1.19 37.79
N SER A 181 -4.86 -0.09 37.11
CA SER A 181 -3.74 0.84 37.32
C SER A 181 -4.07 2.11 38.15
N ALA A 182 -5.32 2.25 38.63
CA ALA A 182 -5.74 3.45 39.38
C ALA A 182 -5.67 3.32 40.90
N ASP A 183 -5.44 2.13 41.46
CA ASP A 183 -5.47 1.88 42.94
C ASP A 183 -4.13 1.53 43.56
N ALA A 184 -3.01 1.78 42.90
CA ALA A 184 -1.70 1.77 43.56
C ALA A 184 -1.38 3.15 44.12
N ALA A 185 -2.16 3.60 45.10
CA ALA A 185 -1.73 4.67 46.00
C ALA A 185 -0.55 4.16 46.83
N PRO A 186 0.57 4.93 46.99
CA PRO A 186 1.68 4.51 47.80
C PRO A 186 1.21 4.45 49.27
N ALA A 187 1.26 3.26 49.86
CA ALA A 187 1.10 3.09 51.27
C ALA A 187 2.14 3.98 52.00
N SER A 188 1.66 4.98 52.69
CA SER A 188 2.44 5.80 53.59
C SER A 188 3.10 4.91 54.64
N SER A 189 4.40 4.74 54.55
CA SER A 189 5.22 4.21 55.62
C SER A 189 5.29 5.24 56.72
N GLN A 190 4.56 5.01 57.80
CA GLN A 190 4.90 5.51 59.12
C GLN A 190 5.75 4.44 59.79
N TYR A 191 6.98 4.77 60.05
CA TYR A 191 7.81 4.61 61.23
C TYR A 191 9.24 4.99 60.91
#